data_a03a6486a117e4d98da3bf91d5da36f5
#
_entry.id   a03a6486a117e4d98da3bf91d5da36f5
#
_cell.length_a   1.000
_cell.length_b   1.000
_cell.length_c   1.000
_cell.angle_alpha   90.00
_cell.angle_beta   90.00
_cell.angle_gamma   90.00
#
_symmetry.space_group_name_H-M   'P 1'
#
loop_
_entity.id
_entity.type
_entity.pdbx_description
1 polymer ?
#
loop_
_entity_poly.entity_id
_entity_poly.type
_entity_poly.pdbx_seq_one_letter_code
_entity_poly.pdbx_strand_id
1 'polypeptide(L)'
;MLFRSDTGVQATQHLLHDLKRRVKETGTQEPQAVKALLADAIAELLQPLQAPLVIGQHSPTVIMVAGVNGAGKTTSIGKLTRHLCDQGASVLLAAADTFRAAAREQLGVWADRTQVDIVSQEGGDPAAVSFDAVSAGRARGRDVVLVDTAGRLPTQLHLMDELKKIKRVVQKADASAPHEVLLVIDGNKIGRAHV
;
A
#
# COMPACT_ATOMS: atom_id res chain seq x y z
N MET A 1 24.18 14.59 14.97
CA MET A 1 23.54 13.29 14.57
C MET A 1 22.11 13.59 14.13
N LEU A 2 22.00 14.42 13.12
CA LEU A 2 20.71 15.00 12.69
C LEU A 2 20.43 14.55 11.27
N PHE A 3 19.20 14.06 11.04
CA PHE A 3 18.57 13.89 9.74
C PHE A 3 19.00 12.66 8.91
N ARG A 4 18.76 11.48 9.46
CA ARG A 4 18.69 10.24 8.69
C ARG A 4 17.25 9.74 8.49
N SER A 5 16.27 10.65 8.55
CA SER A 5 14.88 10.30 8.24
C SER A 5 14.55 10.76 6.83
N ASP A 6 13.85 9.94 6.06
CA ASP A 6 13.35 10.26 4.72
C ASP A 6 12.10 11.16 4.76
N THR A 7 11.87 11.87 5.87
CA THR A 7 10.68 12.72 6.09
C THR A 7 10.61 13.93 5.15
N GLY A 8 11.73 14.28 4.50
CA GLY A 8 11.81 15.44 3.64
C GLY A 8 12.02 16.75 4.43
N VAL A 9 12.60 17.74 3.76
CA VAL A 9 13.02 19.00 4.43
C VAL A 9 11.83 19.81 4.93
N GLN A 10 10.78 19.94 4.12
CA GLN A 10 9.61 20.79 4.47
C GLN A 10 8.85 20.23 5.67
N ALA A 11 8.53 18.93 5.68
CA ALA A 11 7.84 18.29 6.79
C ALA A 11 8.70 18.32 8.07
N THR A 12 10.01 18.09 7.95
CA THR A 12 10.95 18.19 9.08
C THR A 12 10.96 19.59 9.68
N GLN A 13 11.05 20.63 8.86
CA GLN A 13 11.04 22.02 9.32
C GLN A 13 9.72 22.39 10.00
N HIS A 14 8.59 21.96 9.44
CA HIS A 14 7.27 22.18 10.01
C HIS A 14 7.16 21.53 11.41
N LEU A 15 7.49 20.24 11.51
CA LEU A 15 7.44 19.49 12.78
C LEU A 15 8.40 20.06 13.83
N LEU A 16 9.62 20.47 13.43
CA LEU A 16 10.55 21.12 14.36
C LEU A 16 10.06 22.47 14.86
N HIS A 17 9.43 23.27 13.99
CA HIS A 17 8.87 24.56 14.39
C HIS A 17 7.71 24.35 15.38
N ASP A 18 6.79 23.45 15.08
CA ASP A 18 5.65 23.13 15.92
C ASP A 18 6.08 22.55 17.27
N LEU A 19 7.03 21.60 17.26
CA LEU A 19 7.59 21.00 18.47
C LEU A 19 8.24 22.06 19.39
N LYS A 20 9.04 22.99 18.83
CA LYS A 20 9.64 24.08 19.61
C LYS A 20 8.59 24.96 20.26
N ARG A 21 7.52 25.27 19.54
CA ARG A 21 6.38 26.05 20.07
C ARG A 21 5.74 25.31 21.27
N ARG A 22 5.37 24.02 21.08
CA ARG A 22 4.74 23.18 22.12
C ARG A 22 5.60 23.02 23.37
N VAL A 23 6.90 22.77 23.19
CA VAL A 23 7.86 22.68 24.31
C VAL A 23 7.92 24.00 25.08
N LYS A 24 7.91 25.16 24.39
CA LYS A 24 7.88 26.48 25.03
C LYS A 24 6.57 26.73 25.79
N GLU A 25 5.43 26.36 25.22
CA GLU A 25 4.10 26.50 25.83
C GLU A 25 3.92 25.63 27.05
N THR A 26 4.41 24.38 27.01
CA THR A 26 4.30 23.43 28.13
C THR A 26 5.39 23.59 29.18
N GLY A 27 6.48 24.26 28.85
CA GLY A 27 7.66 24.41 29.72
C GLY A 27 8.39 23.09 30.02
N THR A 28 8.04 22.00 29.33
CA THR A 28 8.63 20.67 29.61
C THR A 28 10.02 20.54 29.03
N GLN A 29 10.93 19.93 29.82
CA GLN A 29 12.28 19.54 29.37
C GLN A 29 12.49 18.02 29.48
N GLU A 30 11.49 17.30 29.94
CA GLU A 30 11.55 15.86 30.16
C GLU A 30 11.51 15.14 28.80
N PRO A 31 12.51 14.29 28.47
CA PRO A 31 12.64 13.67 27.13
C PRO A 31 11.41 12.88 26.69
N GLN A 32 10.74 12.19 27.61
CA GLN A 32 9.55 11.40 27.29
C GLN A 32 8.36 12.30 26.93
N ALA A 33 8.19 13.41 27.65
CA ALA A 33 7.15 14.39 27.35
C ALA A 33 7.39 15.06 25.99
N VAL A 34 8.64 15.42 25.67
CA VAL A 34 9.00 15.98 24.36
C VAL A 34 8.71 14.97 23.23
N LYS A 35 9.00 13.68 23.46
CA LYS A 35 8.67 12.62 22.50
C LYS A 35 7.16 12.48 22.30
N ALA A 36 6.36 12.58 23.34
CA ALA A 36 4.90 12.56 23.24
C ALA A 36 4.38 13.76 22.44
N LEU A 37 4.87 14.99 22.70
CA LEU A 37 4.52 16.18 21.93
C LEU A 37 4.86 16.04 20.43
N LEU A 38 5.97 15.38 20.10
CA LEU A 38 6.32 15.10 18.71
C LEU A 38 5.35 14.08 18.07
N ALA A 39 4.97 13.03 18.80
CA ALA A 39 3.99 12.06 18.32
C ALA A 39 2.64 12.72 18.04
N ASP A 40 2.18 13.59 18.94
CA ASP A 40 0.94 14.35 18.77
C ASP A 40 1.02 15.28 17.54
N ALA A 41 2.13 15.99 17.36
CA ALA A 41 2.34 16.86 16.21
C ALA A 41 2.31 16.09 14.88
N ILE A 42 2.87 14.87 14.85
CA ILE A 42 2.83 14.01 13.67
C ILE A 42 1.39 13.51 13.44
N ALA A 43 0.68 13.09 14.49
CA ALA A 43 -0.70 12.64 14.38
C ALA A 43 -1.62 13.75 13.84
N GLU A 44 -1.50 14.96 14.36
CA GLU A 44 -2.26 16.14 13.88
C GLU A 44 -1.94 16.48 12.41
N LEU A 45 -0.67 16.35 12.00
CA LEU A 45 -0.27 16.58 10.60
C LEU A 45 -0.90 15.55 9.65
N LEU A 46 -1.07 14.31 10.11
CA LEU A 46 -1.62 13.21 9.31
C LEU A 46 -3.15 13.13 9.35
N GLN A 47 -3.79 13.64 10.40
CA GLN A 47 -5.23 13.54 10.61
C GLN A 47 -6.08 14.04 9.42
N PRO A 48 -5.77 15.20 8.77
CA PRO A 48 -6.53 15.67 7.62
C PRO A 48 -6.39 14.79 6.37
N LEU A 49 -5.37 13.90 6.35
CA LEU A 49 -5.10 12.97 5.26
C LEU A 49 -5.79 11.61 5.48
N GLN A 50 -6.38 11.40 6.65
CA GLN A 50 -7.09 10.17 6.97
C GLN A 50 -8.37 10.10 6.14
N ALA A 51 -8.46 9.06 5.29
CA ALA A 51 -9.66 8.74 4.53
C ALA A 51 -10.04 7.27 4.74
N PRO A 52 -11.33 6.94 4.83
CA PRO A 52 -11.75 5.55 4.87
C PRO A 52 -11.51 4.87 3.52
N LEU A 53 -11.20 3.58 3.54
CA LEU A 53 -11.22 2.77 2.34
C LEU A 53 -12.67 2.56 1.91
N VAL A 54 -13.03 3.10 0.74
CA VAL A 54 -14.40 3.05 0.23
C VAL A 54 -14.54 1.95 -0.82
N ILE A 55 -15.41 0.97 -0.54
CA ILE A 55 -15.75 -0.12 -1.45
C ILE A 55 -17.19 0.08 -1.96
N GLY A 56 -17.46 -0.33 -3.21
CA GLY A 56 -18.81 -0.33 -3.78
C GLY A 56 -19.22 0.93 -4.55
N GLN A 57 -18.33 1.95 -4.63
CA GLN A 57 -18.53 3.06 -5.56
C GLN A 57 -18.21 2.70 -7.02
N HIS A 58 -17.41 1.65 -7.21
CA HIS A 58 -16.97 1.11 -8.50
C HIS A 58 -17.17 -0.40 -8.53
N SER A 59 -17.46 -0.96 -9.71
CA SER A 59 -17.65 -2.41 -9.90
C SER A 59 -16.77 -2.93 -11.04
N PRO A 60 -15.60 -3.48 -10.70
CA PRO A 60 -15.01 -3.65 -9.36
C PRO A 60 -14.32 -2.39 -8.82
N THR A 61 -14.21 -2.25 -7.51
CA THR A 61 -13.23 -1.37 -6.89
C THR A 61 -11.83 -1.99 -7.06
N VAL A 62 -10.96 -1.33 -7.80
CA VAL A 62 -9.59 -1.80 -8.08
C VAL A 62 -8.61 -1.18 -7.10
N ILE A 63 -7.94 -2.03 -6.31
CA ILE A 63 -7.00 -1.62 -5.27
C ILE A 63 -5.61 -2.16 -5.62
N MET A 64 -4.66 -1.27 -5.87
CA MET A 64 -3.25 -1.64 -6.01
C MET A 64 -2.54 -1.62 -4.67
N VAL A 65 -1.75 -2.65 -4.37
CA VAL A 65 -0.98 -2.72 -3.12
C VAL A 65 0.51 -2.57 -3.43
N ALA A 66 1.11 -1.52 -2.91
CA ALA A 66 2.51 -1.16 -3.09
C ALA A 66 3.28 -1.22 -1.77
N GLY A 67 4.60 -1.26 -1.83
CA GLY A 67 5.48 -1.25 -0.65
C GLY A 67 6.82 -1.94 -0.93
N VAL A 68 7.76 -1.81 0.00
CA VAL A 68 9.09 -2.43 -0.13
C VAL A 68 9.04 -3.95 0.04
N ASN A 69 10.13 -4.63 -0.34
CA ASN A 69 10.27 -6.05 -0.07
C ASN A 69 10.23 -6.32 1.45
N GLY A 70 9.52 -7.36 1.86
CA GLY A 70 9.37 -7.74 3.26
C GLY A 70 8.46 -6.84 4.10
N ALA A 71 7.77 -5.84 3.52
CA ALA A 71 6.80 -5.02 4.26
C ALA A 71 5.51 -5.77 4.61
N GLY A 72 5.28 -6.95 4.05
CA GLY A 72 4.08 -7.76 4.33
C GLY A 72 2.91 -7.54 3.37
N LYS A 73 3.16 -7.07 2.14
CA LYS A 73 2.11 -6.81 1.13
C LYS A 73 1.19 -8.01 0.91
N THR A 74 1.72 -9.13 0.47
CA THR A 74 0.96 -10.36 0.19
C THR A 74 0.16 -10.83 1.42
N THR A 75 0.75 -10.74 2.62
CA THR A 75 0.07 -11.06 3.87
C THR A 75 -1.07 -10.08 4.17
N SER A 76 -0.86 -8.79 3.94
CA SER A 76 -1.88 -7.76 4.13
C SER A 76 -3.04 -7.93 3.14
N ILE A 77 -2.73 -8.27 1.89
CA ILE A 77 -3.73 -8.61 0.87
C ILE A 77 -4.57 -9.80 1.34
N GLY A 78 -3.95 -10.89 1.80
CA GLY A 78 -4.69 -12.05 2.29
C GLY A 78 -5.62 -11.73 3.45
N LYS A 79 -5.17 -10.92 4.42
CA LYS A 79 -6.01 -10.45 5.54
C LYS A 79 -7.15 -9.54 5.08
N LEU A 80 -6.86 -8.61 4.15
CA LEU A 80 -7.86 -7.71 3.58
C LEU A 80 -8.91 -8.50 2.78
N THR A 81 -8.48 -9.47 1.98
CA THR A 81 -9.37 -10.39 1.25
C THR A 81 -10.33 -11.08 2.22
N ARG A 82 -9.81 -11.65 3.30
CA ARG A 82 -10.64 -12.31 4.32
C ARG A 82 -11.66 -11.34 4.92
N HIS A 83 -11.20 -10.16 5.32
CA HIS A 83 -12.06 -9.12 5.89
C HIS A 83 -13.18 -8.70 4.94
N LEU A 84 -12.87 -8.48 3.66
CA LEU A 84 -13.86 -8.10 2.65
C LEU A 84 -14.87 -9.24 2.39
N CYS A 85 -14.40 -10.48 2.30
CA CYS A 85 -15.28 -11.65 2.14
C CYS A 85 -16.21 -11.83 3.35
N ASP A 86 -15.71 -11.62 4.57
CA ASP A 86 -16.52 -11.68 5.80
C ASP A 86 -17.61 -10.60 5.83
N GLN A 87 -17.43 -9.50 5.09
CA GLN A 87 -18.42 -8.45 4.85
C GLN A 87 -19.35 -8.71 3.65
N GLY A 88 -19.20 -9.87 2.99
CA GLY A 88 -20.01 -10.29 1.86
C GLY A 88 -19.53 -9.78 0.50
N ALA A 89 -18.39 -9.12 0.40
CA ALA A 89 -17.83 -8.67 -0.88
C ALA A 89 -17.20 -9.83 -1.66
N SER A 90 -17.46 -9.86 -2.97
CA SER A 90 -16.81 -10.80 -3.89
C SER A 90 -15.47 -10.23 -4.37
N VAL A 91 -14.37 -10.95 -4.08
CA VAL A 91 -13.01 -10.49 -4.35
C VAL A 91 -12.35 -11.32 -5.44
N LEU A 92 -11.50 -10.69 -6.25
CA LEU A 92 -10.58 -11.34 -7.19
C LEU A 92 -9.16 -10.85 -6.91
N LEU A 93 -8.19 -11.76 -6.89
CA LEU A 93 -6.78 -11.45 -6.67
C LEU A 93 -6.01 -11.43 -7.98
N ALA A 94 -5.08 -10.48 -8.12
CA ALA A 94 -4.11 -10.42 -9.22
C ALA A 94 -2.70 -10.62 -8.67
N ALA A 95 -2.03 -11.71 -9.06
CA ALA A 95 -0.65 -12.03 -8.67
C ALA A 95 0.34 -11.30 -9.59
N ALA A 96 0.44 -9.97 -9.47
CA ALA A 96 1.32 -9.16 -10.30
C ALA A 96 2.77 -9.06 -9.75
N ASP A 97 3.12 -9.75 -8.67
CA ASP A 97 4.51 -10.07 -8.31
C ASP A 97 4.99 -11.32 -9.07
N THR A 98 5.12 -11.20 -10.39
CA THR A 98 5.37 -12.34 -11.29
C THR A 98 6.80 -12.86 -11.21
N PHE A 99 7.73 -12.09 -10.67
CA PHE A 99 9.15 -12.46 -10.56
C PHE A 99 9.46 -13.34 -9.35
N ARG A 100 8.56 -13.37 -8.36
CA ARG A 100 8.77 -14.10 -7.12
C ARG A 100 7.78 -15.28 -7.02
N ALA A 101 8.25 -16.50 -7.38
CA ALA A 101 7.43 -17.71 -7.30
C ALA A 101 6.78 -17.87 -5.92
N ALA A 102 7.57 -17.70 -4.84
CA ALA A 102 7.05 -17.83 -3.47
C ALA A 102 5.97 -16.80 -3.12
N ALA A 103 5.99 -15.59 -3.68
CA ALA A 103 4.93 -14.60 -3.45
C ALA A 103 3.62 -15.02 -4.14
N ARG A 104 3.72 -15.53 -5.36
CA ARG A 104 2.59 -16.06 -6.13
C ARG A 104 1.97 -17.27 -5.43
N GLU A 105 2.80 -18.22 -4.98
CA GLU A 105 2.34 -19.39 -4.22
C GLU A 105 1.66 -18.98 -2.91
N GLN A 106 2.24 -18.03 -2.17
CA GLN A 106 1.66 -17.49 -0.95
C GLN A 106 0.30 -16.83 -1.20
N LEU A 107 0.17 -16.06 -2.29
CA LEU A 107 -1.11 -15.46 -2.65
C LEU A 107 -2.14 -16.51 -3.06
N GLY A 108 -1.71 -17.59 -3.76
CA GLY A 108 -2.54 -18.75 -4.07
C GLY A 108 -3.10 -19.43 -2.82
N VAL A 109 -2.27 -19.64 -1.80
CA VAL A 109 -2.72 -20.20 -0.51
C VAL A 109 -3.77 -19.30 0.15
N TRP A 110 -3.65 -17.97 0.04
CA TRP A 110 -4.68 -17.06 0.53
C TRP A 110 -5.97 -17.15 -0.29
N ALA A 111 -5.87 -17.24 -1.63
CA ALA A 111 -7.04 -17.42 -2.51
C ALA A 111 -7.81 -18.69 -2.14
N ASP A 112 -7.11 -19.80 -1.95
CA ASP A 112 -7.71 -21.08 -1.56
C ASP A 112 -8.40 -21.01 -0.19
N ARG A 113 -7.75 -20.39 0.80
CA ARG A 113 -8.29 -20.24 2.15
C ARG A 113 -9.53 -19.34 2.23
N THR A 114 -9.61 -18.36 1.36
CA THR A 114 -10.73 -17.40 1.30
C THR A 114 -11.74 -17.75 0.22
N GLN A 115 -11.48 -18.80 -0.56
CA GLN A 115 -12.34 -19.29 -1.66
C GLN A 115 -12.61 -18.19 -2.70
N VAL A 116 -11.59 -17.44 -3.07
CA VAL A 116 -11.66 -16.40 -4.09
C VAL A 116 -10.85 -16.74 -5.33
N ASP A 117 -11.25 -16.20 -6.47
CA ASP A 117 -10.53 -16.37 -7.73
C ASP A 117 -9.18 -15.62 -7.69
N ILE A 118 -8.19 -16.17 -8.39
CA ILE A 118 -6.90 -15.54 -8.60
C ILE A 118 -6.53 -15.57 -10.08
N VAL A 119 -6.03 -14.45 -10.60
CA VAL A 119 -5.38 -14.34 -11.91
C VAL A 119 -3.88 -14.31 -11.69
N SER A 120 -3.17 -15.28 -12.27
CA SER A 120 -1.72 -15.40 -12.15
C SER A 120 -1.12 -15.95 -13.44
N GLN A 121 0.09 -15.50 -13.76
CA GLN A 121 0.88 -16.02 -14.88
C GLN A 121 2.34 -16.12 -14.46
N GLU A 122 2.93 -17.28 -14.62
CA GLU A 122 4.35 -17.48 -14.32
C GLU A 122 5.22 -16.75 -15.35
N GLY A 123 6.18 -15.94 -14.87
CA GLY A 123 7.06 -15.16 -15.73
C GLY A 123 6.35 -14.12 -16.61
N GLY A 124 5.05 -13.91 -16.40
CA GLY A 124 4.25 -12.95 -17.16
C GLY A 124 4.62 -11.48 -16.85
N ASP A 125 4.20 -10.57 -17.74
CA ASP A 125 4.29 -9.13 -17.48
C ASP A 125 3.32 -8.74 -16.36
N PRO A 126 3.79 -8.15 -15.23
CA PRO A 126 2.93 -7.68 -14.15
C PRO A 126 1.76 -6.80 -14.61
N ALA A 127 1.99 -5.99 -15.62
CA ALA A 127 0.94 -5.11 -16.17
C ALA A 127 -0.14 -5.91 -16.93
N ALA A 128 0.25 -6.97 -17.67
CA ALA A 128 -0.70 -7.84 -18.35
C ALA A 128 -1.57 -8.61 -17.34
N VAL A 129 -0.95 -9.22 -16.32
CA VAL A 129 -1.68 -9.91 -15.24
C VAL A 129 -2.68 -8.98 -14.56
N SER A 130 -2.28 -7.73 -14.30
CA SER A 130 -3.15 -6.72 -13.69
C SER A 130 -4.33 -6.35 -14.59
N PHE A 131 -4.08 -6.17 -15.89
CA PHE A 131 -5.11 -5.90 -16.90
C PHE A 131 -6.14 -7.03 -16.97
N ASP A 132 -5.64 -8.27 -17.08
CA ASP A 132 -6.47 -9.46 -17.18
C ASP A 132 -7.34 -9.64 -15.93
N ALA A 133 -6.78 -9.38 -14.74
CA ALA A 133 -7.52 -9.44 -13.49
C ALA A 133 -8.64 -8.39 -13.42
N VAL A 134 -8.37 -7.15 -13.81
CA VAL A 134 -9.42 -6.09 -13.82
C VAL A 134 -10.49 -6.43 -14.86
N SER A 135 -10.10 -6.88 -16.04
CA SER A 135 -11.03 -7.29 -17.10
C SER A 135 -11.91 -8.49 -16.66
N ALA A 136 -11.29 -9.50 -16.04
CA ALA A 136 -12.00 -10.65 -15.48
C ALA A 136 -12.93 -10.26 -14.31
N GLY A 137 -12.47 -9.35 -13.43
CA GLY A 137 -13.27 -8.83 -12.32
C GLY A 137 -14.54 -8.14 -12.81
N ARG A 138 -14.42 -7.29 -13.83
CA ARG A 138 -15.58 -6.65 -14.49
C ARG A 138 -16.50 -7.66 -15.13
N ALA A 139 -15.96 -8.58 -15.93
CA ALA A 139 -16.76 -9.58 -16.64
C ALA A 139 -17.52 -10.53 -15.70
N ARG A 140 -16.96 -10.82 -14.52
CA ARG A 140 -17.53 -11.72 -13.50
C ARG A 140 -18.37 -10.95 -12.45
N GLY A 141 -18.53 -9.64 -12.57
CA GLY A 141 -19.26 -8.82 -11.59
C GLY A 141 -18.68 -8.88 -10.18
N ARG A 142 -17.36 -8.88 -10.05
CA ARG A 142 -16.69 -8.84 -8.74
C ARG A 142 -16.77 -7.45 -8.12
N ASP A 143 -16.88 -7.39 -6.78
CA ASP A 143 -16.95 -6.11 -6.07
C ASP A 143 -15.57 -5.48 -5.94
N VAL A 144 -14.52 -6.30 -5.77
CA VAL A 144 -13.16 -5.83 -5.54
C VAL A 144 -12.13 -6.64 -6.34
N VAL A 145 -11.13 -5.95 -6.91
CA VAL A 145 -9.91 -6.53 -7.45
C VAL A 145 -8.71 -6.03 -6.66
N LEU A 146 -7.96 -6.94 -6.00
CA LEU A 146 -6.74 -6.62 -5.28
C LEU A 146 -5.52 -7.02 -6.11
N VAL A 147 -4.65 -6.04 -6.41
CA VAL A 147 -3.45 -6.24 -7.22
C VAL A 147 -2.22 -6.29 -6.33
N ASP A 148 -1.63 -7.49 -6.16
CA ASP A 148 -0.35 -7.67 -5.44
C ASP A 148 0.81 -7.33 -6.37
N THR A 149 1.52 -6.24 -6.09
CA THR A 149 2.67 -5.81 -6.87
C THR A 149 3.98 -6.24 -6.21
N ALA A 150 5.01 -6.46 -7.01
CA ALA A 150 6.34 -6.76 -6.49
C ALA A 150 6.85 -5.63 -5.58
N GLY A 151 7.64 -5.99 -4.58
CA GLY A 151 8.24 -5.03 -3.67
C GLY A 151 9.19 -4.06 -4.38
N ARG A 152 9.11 -2.79 -4.01
CA ARG A 152 9.86 -1.72 -4.68
C ARG A 152 10.66 -0.91 -3.68
N LEU A 153 11.90 -0.62 -4.06
CA LEU A 153 12.70 0.39 -3.40
C LEU A 153 12.51 1.71 -4.15
N PRO A 154 12.04 2.82 -3.52
CA PRO A 154 11.80 4.10 -4.21
C PRO A 154 13.04 4.66 -4.92
N THR A 155 14.24 4.25 -4.50
CA THR A 155 15.52 4.65 -5.11
C THR A 155 15.82 3.95 -6.44
N GLN A 156 15.09 2.89 -6.80
CA GLN A 156 15.27 2.17 -8.07
C GLN A 156 14.23 2.66 -9.08
N LEU A 157 14.62 3.61 -9.91
CA LEU A 157 13.73 4.30 -10.87
C LEU A 157 12.99 3.32 -11.79
N HIS A 158 13.67 2.28 -12.31
CA HIS A 158 13.04 1.29 -13.19
C HIS A 158 11.90 0.52 -12.53
N LEU A 159 11.96 0.31 -11.20
CA LEU A 159 10.89 -0.35 -10.46
C LEU A 159 9.69 0.57 -10.24
N MET A 160 9.94 1.86 -10.10
CA MET A 160 8.85 2.86 -10.05
C MET A 160 8.18 3.01 -11.42
N ASP A 161 8.93 2.91 -12.50
CA ASP A 161 8.38 2.96 -13.86
C ASP A 161 7.51 1.73 -14.17
N GLU A 162 7.85 0.56 -13.61
CA GLU A 162 6.99 -0.62 -13.69
C GLU A 162 5.65 -0.41 -12.96
N LEU A 163 5.65 0.19 -11.77
CA LEU A 163 4.41 0.54 -11.06
C LEU A 163 3.56 1.54 -11.86
N LYS A 164 4.19 2.53 -12.48
CA LYS A 164 3.52 3.46 -13.40
C LYS A 164 2.96 2.73 -14.62
N LYS A 165 3.70 1.74 -15.16
CA LYS A 165 3.24 0.89 -16.27
C LYS A 165 1.99 0.10 -15.86
N ILE A 166 1.99 -0.56 -14.70
CA ILE A 166 0.83 -1.29 -14.16
C ILE A 166 -0.36 -0.34 -14.08
N LYS A 167 -0.22 0.81 -13.43
CA LYS A 167 -1.29 1.83 -13.32
C LYS A 167 -1.85 2.20 -14.69
N ARG A 168 -0.99 2.57 -15.65
CA ARG A 168 -1.40 2.97 -17.00
C ARG A 168 -2.12 1.85 -17.76
N VAL A 169 -1.71 0.59 -17.54
CA VAL A 169 -2.32 -0.56 -18.22
C VAL A 169 -3.66 -0.93 -17.58
N VAL A 170 -3.76 -0.86 -16.26
CA VAL A 170 -5.04 -1.02 -15.54
C VAL A 170 -6.07 0.02 -15.99
N GLN A 171 -5.64 1.26 -16.25
CA GLN A 171 -6.51 2.32 -16.82
C GLN A 171 -7.06 2.01 -18.21
N LYS A 172 -6.44 1.09 -18.96
CA LYS A 172 -7.01 0.63 -20.24
C LYS A 172 -8.17 -0.35 -20.04
N ALA A 173 -8.18 -1.11 -18.94
CA ALA A 173 -9.29 -1.99 -18.60
C ALA A 173 -10.45 -1.22 -17.94
N ASP A 174 -10.11 -0.21 -17.13
CA ASP A 174 -11.04 0.71 -16.50
C ASP A 174 -10.40 2.09 -16.36
N ALA A 175 -10.91 3.09 -17.07
CA ALA A 175 -10.30 4.43 -17.14
C ALA A 175 -10.21 5.14 -15.78
N SER A 176 -11.06 4.77 -14.80
CA SER A 176 -11.07 5.31 -13.45
C SER A 176 -10.13 4.57 -12.49
N ALA A 177 -9.67 3.36 -12.86
CA ALA A 177 -8.81 2.54 -12.01
C ALA A 177 -7.31 2.97 -12.09
N PRO A 178 -6.49 2.65 -11.08
CA PRO A 178 -6.89 2.08 -9.80
C PRO A 178 -7.65 3.12 -8.96
N HIS A 179 -8.68 2.68 -8.24
CA HIS A 179 -9.48 3.55 -7.38
C HIS A 179 -8.76 3.86 -6.08
N GLU A 180 -7.96 2.88 -5.59
CA GLU A 180 -7.14 3.01 -4.39
C GLU A 180 -5.74 2.47 -4.61
N VAL A 181 -4.76 3.09 -3.93
CA VAL A 181 -3.38 2.59 -3.86
C VAL A 181 -2.98 2.49 -2.39
N LEU A 182 -2.91 1.26 -1.88
CA LEU A 182 -2.50 1.00 -0.51
C LEU A 182 -0.99 0.85 -0.42
N LEU A 183 -0.34 1.71 0.37
CA LEU A 183 1.07 1.58 0.71
C LEU A 183 1.22 0.78 2.00
N VAL A 184 1.80 -0.42 1.89
CA VAL A 184 2.13 -1.24 3.06
C VAL A 184 3.50 -0.87 3.58
N ILE A 185 3.56 -0.46 4.84
CA ILE A 185 4.78 -0.11 5.57
C ILE A 185 4.95 -1.00 6.79
N ASP A 186 6.21 -1.29 7.13
CA ASP A 186 6.55 -2.00 8.36
C ASP A 186 6.82 -0.97 9.47
N GLY A 187 5.90 -0.83 10.42
CA GLY A 187 6.00 0.13 11.52
C GLY A 187 7.14 -0.13 12.50
N ASN A 188 7.81 -1.29 12.43
CA ASN A 188 8.99 -1.60 13.25
C ASN A 188 10.30 -1.16 12.58
N LYS A 189 10.27 -0.74 11.33
CA LYS A 189 11.46 -0.25 10.62
C LYS A 189 11.61 1.25 10.80
N ILE A 190 12.71 1.65 11.41
CA ILE A 190 13.14 3.04 11.53
C ILE A 190 13.89 3.42 10.25
N GLY A 191 13.19 4.01 9.29
CA GLY A 191 13.79 4.51 8.06
C GLY A 191 14.58 3.45 7.27
N ARG A 192 15.26 3.87 6.22
CA ARG A 192 16.29 3.03 5.60
C ARG A 192 17.59 3.26 6.34
N ALA A 193 18.06 2.25 7.05
CA ALA A 193 19.48 2.11 7.22
C ALA A 193 20.07 1.87 5.81
N HIS A 194 20.65 2.89 5.22
CA HIS A 194 21.59 2.68 4.14
C HIS A 194 22.79 1.99 4.78
N VAL A 195 22.92 0.70 4.55
CA VAL A 195 24.17 -0.02 4.69
C VAL A 195 24.93 0.16 3.40
#